data_b6bb074e59401e1db23cef60075d39f2
#
_entry.id   b6bb074e59401e1db23cef60075d39f2
#
_cell.length_a   1.000
_cell.length_b   1.000
_cell.length_c   1.000
_cell.angle_alpha   90.00
_cell.angle_beta   90.00
_cell.angle_gamma   90.00
#
_symmetry.space_group_name_H-M   'P 1'
#
loop_
_entity.id
_entity.type
_entity.pdbx_description
1 polymer ?
#
loop_
_entity_poly.entity_id
_entity_poly.type
_entity_poly.pdbx_seq_one_letter_code
_entity_poly.pdbx_strand_id
1 'polypeptide(L)'
;MIKLVITDLDDTLYSWIGFFIPAFYDMVQELSLLINVPQEKLLEEYKAIHQEVGSVEYPFATLNLPSVKKKYCGISDEQVKIELNPAFHKFNSTRKKLLKLYPGVEETLKFFYDNNIMVVAYTESAEENGFYRLKKLGIDNYFKEVYVSDSLYKRPDTIPSSPKTHIVHGKKPNAEV
;
A
#
# COMPACT_ATOMS: atom_id res chain seq x y z
N MET A 1 -3.90 32.71 -12.34
CA MET A 1 -4.62 32.00 -11.23
C MET A 1 -4.41 30.49 -11.42
N ILE A 2 -3.96 29.76 -10.41
CA ILE A 2 -3.75 28.30 -10.46
C ILE A 2 -5.13 27.63 -10.59
N LYS A 3 -5.26 26.66 -11.50
CA LYS A 3 -6.51 25.93 -11.74
C LYS A 3 -6.37 24.44 -11.49
N LEU A 4 -5.15 23.93 -11.48
CA LEU A 4 -4.81 22.52 -11.29
C LEU A 4 -3.59 22.37 -10.40
N VAL A 5 -3.67 21.43 -9.47
CA VAL A 5 -2.55 20.94 -8.68
C VAL A 5 -2.42 19.44 -8.93
N ILE A 6 -1.22 18.99 -9.26
CA ILE A 6 -0.87 17.58 -9.35
C ILE A 6 0.04 17.28 -8.16
N THR A 7 -0.30 16.27 -7.38
CA THR A 7 0.46 15.89 -6.18
C THR A 7 0.77 14.40 -6.20
N ASP A 8 1.88 14.02 -5.61
CA ASP A 8 2.13 12.65 -5.21
C ASP A 8 1.36 12.32 -3.92
N LEU A 9 1.35 11.07 -3.52
CA LEU A 9 0.69 10.60 -2.30
C LEU A 9 1.70 10.23 -1.22
N ASP A 10 2.52 9.20 -1.48
CA ASP A 10 3.43 8.61 -0.51
C ASP A 10 4.60 9.57 -0.21
N ASP A 11 4.91 9.74 1.08
CA ASP A 11 5.90 10.70 1.60
C ASP A 11 5.72 12.16 1.14
N THR A 12 4.52 12.47 0.59
CA THR A 12 4.10 13.83 0.22
C THR A 12 2.89 14.28 1.05
N LEU A 13 1.84 13.48 1.15
CA LEU A 13 0.66 13.79 1.96
C LEU A 13 0.70 13.11 3.34
N TYR A 14 1.40 12.04 3.46
CA TYR A 14 1.61 11.23 4.67
C TYR A 14 2.96 10.51 4.58
N SER A 15 3.51 10.06 5.72
CA SER A 15 4.74 9.28 5.71
C SER A 15 4.45 7.81 5.39
N TRP A 16 4.80 7.36 4.18
CA TRP A 16 4.74 5.96 3.80
C TRP A 16 5.70 5.11 4.65
N ILE A 17 6.95 5.55 4.76
CA ILE A 17 7.98 4.90 5.60
C ILE A 17 7.50 4.82 7.04
N GLY A 18 6.89 5.90 7.55
CA GLY A 18 6.46 6.01 8.94
C GLY A 18 5.37 5.03 9.36
N PHE A 19 4.52 4.57 8.45
CA PHE A 19 3.53 3.54 8.77
C PHE A 19 3.91 2.14 8.25
N PHE A 20 4.53 2.05 7.06
CA PHE A 20 4.79 0.76 6.43
C PHE A 20 5.88 -0.02 7.16
N ILE A 21 7.01 0.61 7.44
CA ILE A 21 8.15 -0.06 8.08
C ILE A 21 7.77 -0.65 9.45
N PRO A 22 7.20 0.11 10.40
CA PRO A 22 6.78 -0.48 11.68
C PRO A 22 5.74 -1.59 11.51
N ALA A 23 4.76 -1.43 10.61
CA ALA A 23 3.75 -2.45 10.37
C ALA A 23 4.35 -3.74 9.81
N PHE A 24 5.32 -3.62 8.89
CA PHE A 24 6.01 -4.75 8.32
C PHE A 24 6.84 -5.51 9.37
N TYR A 25 7.60 -4.79 10.21
CA TYR A 25 8.37 -5.42 11.28
C TYR A 25 7.48 -6.10 12.33
N ASP A 26 6.37 -5.49 12.71
CA ASP A 26 5.38 -6.10 13.61
C ASP A 26 4.81 -7.40 13.03
N MET A 27 4.53 -7.43 11.72
CA MET A 27 4.10 -8.63 11.00
C MET A 27 5.17 -9.71 11.01
N VAL A 28 6.42 -9.35 10.68
CA VAL A 28 7.54 -10.30 10.65
C VAL A 28 7.81 -10.89 12.03
N GLN A 29 7.72 -10.08 13.07
CA GLN A 29 7.86 -10.55 14.45
C GLN A 29 6.80 -11.59 14.80
N GLU A 30 5.53 -11.31 14.50
CA GLU A 30 4.44 -12.25 14.74
C GLU A 30 4.60 -13.53 13.90
N LEU A 31 4.94 -13.38 12.63
CA LEU A 31 5.22 -14.51 11.74
C LEU A 31 6.35 -15.40 12.27
N SER A 32 7.44 -14.79 12.74
CA SER A 32 8.57 -15.50 13.36
C SER A 32 8.12 -16.41 14.50
N LEU A 33 7.22 -15.92 15.37
CA LEU A 33 6.65 -16.70 16.46
C LEU A 33 5.75 -17.84 15.95
N LEU A 34 4.87 -17.55 14.98
CA LEU A 34 3.91 -18.51 14.43
C LEU A 34 4.58 -19.71 13.77
N ILE A 35 5.65 -19.46 13.03
CA ILE A 35 6.31 -20.52 12.26
C ILE A 35 7.62 -21.02 12.89
N ASN A 36 8.05 -20.43 14.00
CA ASN A 36 9.28 -20.74 14.73
C ASN A 36 10.53 -20.61 13.82
N VAL A 37 10.66 -19.48 13.15
CA VAL A 37 11.80 -19.13 12.27
C VAL A 37 12.33 -17.76 12.69
N PRO A 38 13.67 -17.57 12.83
CA PRO A 38 14.25 -16.28 13.20
C PRO A 38 13.85 -15.14 12.26
N GLN A 39 13.63 -13.94 12.81
CA GLN A 39 13.21 -12.75 12.04
C GLN A 39 14.22 -12.40 10.96
N GLU A 40 15.52 -12.48 11.26
CA GLU A 40 16.61 -12.18 10.32
C GLU A 40 16.48 -13.03 9.05
N LYS A 41 16.21 -14.33 9.22
CA LYS A 41 16.00 -15.23 8.09
C LYS A 41 14.76 -14.86 7.28
N LEU A 42 13.65 -14.52 7.94
CA LEU A 42 12.43 -14.09 7.24
C LEU A 42 12.66 -12.79 6.48
N LEU A 43 13.41 -11.84 7.05
CA LEU A 43 13.75 -10.58 6.38
C LEU A 43 14.61 -10.80 5.12
N GLU A 44 15.56 -11.75 5.16
CA GLU A 44 16.33 -12.15 3.98
C GLU A 44 15.45 -12.78 2.90
N GLU A 45 14.52 -13.67 3.29
CA GLU A 45 13.58 -14.28 2.36
C GLU A 45 12.63 -13.23 1.73
N TYR A 46 12.10 -12.29 2.53
CA TYR A 46 11.31 -11.16 2.03
C TYR A 46 12.10 -10.29 1.06
N LYS A 47 13.37 -9.96 1.41
CA LYS A 47 14.23 -9.16 0.54
C LYS A 47 14.39 -9.79 -0.83
N ALA A 48 14.63 -11.11 -0.90
CA ALA A 48 14.76 -11.82 -2.16
C ALA A 48 13.48 -11.73 -3.01
N ILE A 49 12.31 -11.97 -2.41
CA ILE A 49 11.01 -11.90 -3.11
C ILE A 49 10.72 -10.47 -3.58
N HIS A 50 10.94 -9.48 -2.72
CA HIS A 50 10.69 -8.08 -3.06
C HIS A 50 11.61 -7.59 -4.20
N GLN A 51 12.86 -8.07 -4.25
CA GLN A 51 13.79 -7.77 -5.35
C GLN A 51 13.35 -8.43 -6.64
N GLU A 52 12.89 -9.68 -6.60
CA GLU A 52 12.39 -10.42 -7.76
C GLU A 52 11.14 -9.76 -8.35
N VAL A 53 10.19 -9.38 -7.49
CA VAL A 53 8.92 -8.75 -7.91
C VAL A 53 9.07 -7.26 -8.23
N GLY A 54 10.11 -6.60 -7.69
CA GLY A 54 10.32 -5.16 -7.84
C GLY A 54 9.41 -4.29 -6.97
N SER A 55 8.74 -4.88 -5.96
CA SER A 55 7.87 -4.15 -5.04
C SER A 55 7.92 -4.73 -3.63
N VAL A 56 8.03 -3.86 -2.62
CA VAL A 56 7.92 -4.24 -1.21
C VAL A 56 6.47 -4.33 -0.73
N GLU A 57 5.53 -3.85 -1.52
CA GLU A 57 4.09 -3.93 -1.23
C GLU A 57 3.41 -5.13 -1.92
N TYR A 58 4.18 -6.15 -2.28
CA TYR A 58 3.65 -7.35 -2.90
C TYR A 58 2.80 -8.18 -1.89
N PRO A 59 1.47 -8.29 -2.08
CA PRO A 59 0.57 -8.84 -1.06
C PRO A 59 0.74 -10.35 -0.84
N PHE A 60 1.34 -11.06 -1.80
CA PHE A 60 1.58 -12.50 -1.72
C PHE A 60 2.98 -12.86 -1.20
N ALA A 61 3.81 -11.88 -0.84
CA ALA A 61 5.18 -12.11 -0.40
C ALA A 61 5.24 -13.14 0.73
N THR A 62 4.40 -13.00 1.75
CA THR A 62 4.38 -13.89 2.93
C THR A 62 4.11 -15.35 2.55
N LEU A 63 3.16 -15.60 1.64
CA LEU A 63 2.84 -16.97 1.18
C LEU A 63 3.96 -17.58 0.32
N ASN A 64 4.78 -16.73 -0.28
CA ASN A 64 5.89 -17.15 -1.15
C ASN A 64 7.21 -17.36 -0.40
N LEU A 65 7.29 -17.01 0.89
CA LEU A 65 8.49 -17.26 1.69
C LEU A 65 8.85 -18.74 1.72
N PRO A 66 10.10 -19.12 1.44
CA PRO A 66 10.54 -20.52 1.51
C PRO A 66 10.23 -21.18 2.85
N SER A 67 10.40 -20.46 3.96
CA SER A 67 10.10 -20.94 5.30
C SER A 67 8.62 -21.22 5.52
N VAL A 68 7.72 -20.40 4.97
CA VAL A 68 6.26 -20.60 5.01
C VAL A 68 5.87 -21.80 4.16
N LYS A 69 6.35 -21.88 2.90
CA LYS A 69 6.09 -23.01 2.01
C LYS A 69 6.57 -24.33 2.59
N LYS A 70 7.72 -24.33 3.27
CA LYS A 70 8.23 -25.52 3.97
C LYS A 70 7.34 -25.92 5.15
N LYS A 71 6.93 -24.96 5.98
CA LYS A 71 6.10 -25.19 7.17
C LYS A 71 4.73 -25.75 6.80
N TYR A 72 4.12 -25.23 5.75
CA TYR A 72 2.75 -25.54 5.31
C TYR A 72 2.70 -26.37 4.03
N CYS A 73 3.72 -27.21 3.80
CA CYS A 73 3.79 -28.07 2.64
C CYS A 73 2.53 -28.95 2.53
N GLY A 74 1.85 -28.90 1.37
CA GLY A 74 0.61 -29.65 1.12
C GLY A 74 -0.67 -29.01 1.66
N ILE A 75 -0.58 -27.82 2.26
CA ILE A 75 -1.73 -27.03 2.74
C ILE A 75 -2.10 -25.99 1.66
N SER A 76 -3.38 -25.75 1.44
CA SER A 76 -3.83 -24.73 0.48
C SER A 76 -3.48 -23.31 0.95
N ASP A 77 -3.27 -22.39 0.00
CA ASP A 77 -2.98 -20.98 0.30
C ASP A 77 -4.08 -20.32 1.15
N GLU A 78 -5.34 -20.70 0.95
CA GLU A 78 -6.47 -20.21 1.75
C GLU A 78 -6.34 -20.63 3.22
N GLN A 79 -6.00 -21.89 3.46
CA GLN A 79 -5.80 -22.37 4.83
C GLN A 79 -4.55 -21.74 5.45
N VAL A 80 -3.47 -21.60 4.69
CA VAL A 80 -2.24 -20.91 5.16
C VAL A 80 -2.54 -19.46 5.55
N LYS A 81 -3.36 -18.73 4.77
CA LYS A 81 -3.81 -17.37 5.12
C LYS A 81 -4.56 -17.31 6.46
N ILE A 82 -5.39 -18.32 6.74
CA ILE A 82 -6.10 -18.42 8.02
C ILE A 82 -5.10 -18.61 9.17
N GLU A 83 -4.15 -19.54 9.04
CA GLU A 83 -3.11 -19.80 10.03
C GLU A 83 -2.22 -18.58 10.30
N LEU A 84 -1.89 -17.82 9.24
CA LEU A 84 -1.05 -16.61 9.32
C LEU A 84 -1.84 -15.33 9.60
N ASN A 85 -3.17 -15.42 9.78
CA ASN A 85 -4.01 -14.25 10.04
C ASN A 85 -3.52 -13.37 11.21
N PRO A 86 -2.98 -13.91 12.35
CA PRO A 86 -2.43 -13.06 13.40
C PRO A 86 -1.33 -12.11 12.90
N ALA A 87 -0.42 -12.57 12.05
CA ALA A 87 0.63 -11.73 11.47
C ALA A 87 0.05 -10.65 10.54
N PHE A 88 -0.90 -11.00 9.67
CA PHE A 88 -1.60 -10.03 8.81
C PHE A 88 -2.42 -9.03 9.62
N HIS A 89 -3.06 -9.48 10.70
CA HIS A 89 -3.80 -8.60 11.61
C HIS A 89 -2.86 -7.59 12.28
N LYS A 90 -1.67 -8.02 12.69
CA LYS A 90 -0.66 -7.16 13.28
C LYS A 90 -0.24 -6.05 12.32
N PHE A 91 0.11 -6.41 11.06
CA PHE A 91 0.39 -5.45 10.00
C PHE A 91 -0.73 -4.41 9.84
N ASN A 92 -1.96 -4.90 9.66
CA ASN A 92 -3.12 -4.04 9.41
C ASN A 92 -3.44 -3.12 10.59
N SER A 93 -3.30 -3.61 11.82
CA SER A 93 -3.53 -2.84 13.04
C SER A 93 -2.52 -1.70 13.19
N THR A 94 -1.23 -2.01 13.02
CA THR A 94 -0.15 -1.01 13.12
C THR A 94 -0.23 0.00 11.99
N ARG A 95 -0.44 -0.44 10.74
CA ARG A 95 -0.68 0.45 9.60
C ARG A 95 -1.84 1.40 9.86
N LYS A 96 -2.99 0.88 10.31
CA LYS A 96 -4.19 1.68 10.61
C LYS A 96 -3.94 2.74 11.69
N LYS A 97 -3.11 2.42 12.68
CA LYS A 97 -2.77 3.33 13.79
C LYS A 97 -1.82 4.44 13.35
N LEU A 98 -0.85 4.12 12.49
CA LEU A 98 0.26 5.02 12.15
C LEU A 98 0.02 5.84 10.88
N LEU A 99 -0.86 5.41 9.97
CA LEU A 99 -1.21 6.16 8.76
C LEU A 99 -1.97 7.43 9.14
N LYS A 100 -1.30 8.59 8.99
CA LYS A 100 -1.83 9.93 9.31
C LYS A 100 -1.29 10.93 8.31
N LEU A 101 -2.11 11.94 7.98
CA LEU A 101 -1.68 13.08 7.17
C LEU A 101 -0.55 13.86 7.85
N TYR A 102 0.30 14.46 7.05
CA TYR A 102 1.19 15.51 7.54
C TYR A 102 0.37 16.73 7.97
N PRO A 103 0.89 17.50 8.95
CA PRO A 103 0.25 18.75 9.37
C PRO A 103 0.01 19.68 8.17
N GLY A 104 -1.17 20.28 8.10
CA GLY A 104 -1.52 21.24 7.06
C GLY A 104 -2.04 20.63 5.74
N VAL A 105 -1.96 19.33 5.54
CA VAL A 105 -2.41 18.69 4.29
C VAL A 105 -3.91 18.80 4.13
N GLU A 106 -4.69 18.46 5.16
CA GLU A 106 -6.16 18.50 5.08
C GLU A 106 -6.66 19.90 4.83
N GLU A 107 -6.11 20.89 5.54
CA GLU A 107 -6.44 22.30 5.37
C GLU A 107 -6.09 22.81 3.95
N THR A 108 -4.97 22.35 3.40
CA THR A 108 -4.53 22.72 2.04
C THR A 108 -5.44 22.10 0.99
N LEU A 109 -5.80 20.82 1.11
CA LEU A 109 -6.73 20.17 0.19
C LEU A 109 -8.12 20.83 0.26
N LYS A 110 -8.58 21.15 1.46
CA LYS A 110 -9.82 21.87 1.66
C LYS A 110 -9.77 23.26 1.01
N PHE A 111 -8.68 24.00 1.18
CA PHE A 111 -8.48 25.30 0.52
C PHE A 111 -8.59 25.18 -1.01
N PHE A 112 -7.97 24.17 -1.62
CA PHE A 112 -8.10 23.94 -3.06
C PHE A 112 -9.53 23.66 -3.47
N TYR A 113 -10.22 22.81 -2.73
CA TYR A 113 -11.61 22.47 -2.99
C TYR A 113 -12.53 23.72 -2.91
N ASP A 114 -12.42 24.51 -1.84
CA ASP A 114 -13.23 25.72 -1.62
C ASP A 114 -12.98 26.81 -2.69
N ASN A 115 -11.80 26.82 -3.30
CA ASN A 115 -11.42 27.77 -4.36
C ASN A 115 -11.57 27.20 -5.79
N ASN A 116 -12.24 26.06 -5.96
CA ASN A 116 -12.42 25.39 -7.25
C ASN A 116 -11.11 25.11 -8.00
N ILE A 117 -10.04 24.82 -7.25
CA ILE A 117 -8.77 24.36 -7.80
C ILE A 117 -8.82 22.84 -7.88
N MET A 118 -8.70 22.31 -9.09
CA MET A 118 -8.72 20.85 -9.30
C MET A 118 -7.46 20.22 -8.71
N VAL A 119 -7.63 19.12 -7.96
CA VAL A 119 -6.52 18.32 -7.45
C VAL A 119 -6.53 16.95 -8.11
N VAL A 120 -5.36 16.54 -8.61
CA VAL A 120 -5.11 15.24 -9.23
C VAL A 120 -3.96 14.58 -8.48
N ALA A 121 -4.12 13.31 -8.15
CA ALA A 121 -3.03 12.52 -7.60
C ALA A 121 -2.29 11.76 -8.70
N TYR A 122 -0.94 11.71 -8.62
CA TYR A 122 -0.11 10.86 -9.45
C TYR A 122 0.88 10.10 -8.56
N THR A 123 0.66 8.80 -8.37
CA THR A 123 1.43 7.95 -7.46
C THR A 123 1.97 6.70 -8.16
N GLU A 124 3.09 6.17 -7.68
CA GLU A 124 3.61 4.86 -8.07
C GLU A 124 2.99 3.71 -7.25
N SER A 125 2.13 4.00 -6.30
CA SER A 125 1.37 2.98 -5.59
C SER A 125 0.40 2.26 -6.52
N ALA A 126 0.27 0.96 -6.32
CA ALA A 126 -0.81 0.20 -6.92
C ALA A 126 -2.16 0.75 -6.48
N GLU A 127 -3.17 0.63 -7.36
CA GLU A 127 -4.48 1.22 -7.16
C GLU A 127 -5.10 0.89 -5.81
N GLU A 128 -5.08 -0.37 -5.38
CA GLU A 128 -5.67 -0.82 -4.13
C GLU A 128 -5.04 -0.13 -2.92
N ASN A 129 -3.72 0.04 -2.95
CA ASN A 129 -2.97 0.66 -1.87
C ASN A 129 -3.22 2.17 -1.81
N GLY A 130 -3.19 2.84 -2.96
CA GLY A 130 -3.51 4.27 -3.07
C GLY A 130 -4.92 4.58 -2.57
N PHE A 131 -5.94 3.85 -3.08
CA PHE A 131 -7.33 4.03 -2.65
C PHE A 131 -7.57 3.73 -1.18
N TYR A 132 -6.99 2.63 -0.66
CA TYR A 132 -7.09 2.33 0.76
C TYR A 132 -6.60 3.51 1.61
N ARG A 133 -5.46 4.12 1.24
CA ARG A 133 -4.88 5.24 1.97
C ARG A 133 -5.75 6.49 1.89
N LEU A 134 -6.17 6.88 0.70
CA LEU A 134 -7.06 8.03 0.50
C LEU A 134 -8.35 7.91 1.31
N LYS A 135 -9.03 6.77 1.23
CA LYS A 135 -10.26 6.51 2.00
C LYS A 135 -10.02 6.46 3.50
N LYS A 136 -8.93 5.80 3.92
CA LYS A 136 -8.60 5.68 5.34
C LYS A 136 -8.29 7.04 5.97
N LEU A 137 -7.71 7.95 5.20
CA LEU A 137 -7.39 9.30 5.60
C LEU A 137 -8.57 10.28 5.44
N GLY A 138 -9.65 9.85 4.78
CA GLY A 138 -10.84 10.68 4.55
C GLY A 138 -10.65 11.81 3.53
N ILE A 139 -9.67 11.68 2.65
CA ILE A 139 -9.29 12.72 1.68
C ILE A 139 -9.62 12.36 0.22
N ASP A 140 -10.20 11.20 -0.04
CA ASP A 140 -10.52 10.72 -1.39
C ASP A 140 -11.43 11.70 -2.17
N ASN A 141 -12.34 12.37 -1.48
CA ASN A 141 -13.27 13.33 -2.08
C ASN A 141 -12.62 14.63 -2.59
N TYR A 142 -11.39 14.93 -2.19
CA TYR A 142 -10.67 16.12 -2.67
C TYR A 142 -10.06 15.92 -4.06
N PHE A 143 -9.91 14.67 -4.51
CA PHE A 143 -9.28 14.34 -5.78
C PHE A 143 -10.31 14.19 -6.91
N LYS A 144 -10.08 14.87 -8.01
CA LYS A 144 -10.87 14.73 -9.24
C LYS A 144 -10.52 13.43 -9.97
N GLU A 145 -9.23 13.16 -10.09
CA GLU A 145 -8.66 11.99 -10.76
C GLU A 145 -7.43 11.49 -10.00
N VAL A 146 -7.16 10.19 -10.13
CA VAL A 146 -5.99 9.55 -9.52
C VAL A 146 -5.30 8.69 -10.57
N TYR A 147 -4.03 8.94 -10.79
CA TYR A 147 -3.14 8.18 -11.64
C TYR A 147 -2.32 7.25 -10.75
N VAL A 148 -2.44 5.95 -10.96
CA VAL A 148 -1.85 4.89 -10.14
C VAL A 148 -1.07 3.91 -10.99
N SER A 149 -0.12 3.20 -10.40
CA SER A 149 0.53 2.08 -11.07
C SER A 149 -0.41 0.90 -11.27
N ASP A 150 -0.10 0.09 -12.27
CA ASP A 150 -0.81 -1.16 -12.53
C ASP A 150 -0.79 -2.06 -11.29
N SER A 151 -1.85 -2.82 -11.12
CA SER A 151 -1.93 -3.80 -10.04
C SER A 151 -0.97 -4.95 -10.26
N LEU A 152 -0.27 -5.37 -9.20
CA LEU A 152 0.60 -6.56 -9.23
C LEU A 152 -0.19 -7.87 -9.22
N TYR A 153 -1.51 -7.81 -9.16
CA TYR A 153 -2.39 -8.98 -9.15
C TYR A 153 -3.76 -8.69 -9.75
N LYS A 154 -4.44 -9.72 -10.23
CA LYS A 154 -5.75 -9.59 -10.85
C LYS A 154 -6.79 -9.15 -9.83
N ARG A 155 -7.42 -8.02 -10.11
CA ARG A 155 -8.38 -7.32 -9.27
C ARG A 155 -9.70 -8.10 -9.07
N PRO A 156 -10.32 -8.03 -7.89
CA PRO A 156 -11.76 -8.24 -7.78
C PRO A 156 -12.51 -7.06 -8.42
N ASP A 157 -13.57 -7.31 -9.20
CA ASP A 157 -14.33 -6.31 -9.98
C ASP A 157 -15.10 -5.25 -9.14
N THR A 158 -14.76 -5.07 -7.86
CA THR A 158 -15.59 -4.35 -6.89
C THR A 158 -14.96 -3.11 -6.26
N ILE A 159 -13.93 -2.49 -6.84
CA ILE A 159 -13.42 -1.20 -6.32
C ILE A 159 -14.31 -0.07 -6.83
N PRO A 160 -14.91 0.74 -5.93
CA PRO A 160 -15.74 1.87 -6.33
C PRO A 160 -14.94 2.90 -7.13
N SER A 161 -15.52 3.37 -8.24
CA SER A 161 -14.91 4.27 -9.23
C SER A 161 -14.93 5.75 -8.83
N SER A 162 -14.65 6.09 -7.58
CA SER A 162 -14.52 7.50 -7.17
C SER A 162 -13.33 7.67 -6.23
N PRO A 163 -12.38 8.57 -6.50
CA PRO A 163 -12.23 9.39 -7.71
C PRO A 163 -11.95 8.57 -8.98
N LYS A 164 -12.12 9.19 -10.16
CA LYS A 164 -11.82 8.55 -11.45
C LYS A 164 -10.35 8.12 -11.50
N THR A 165 -10.12 6.86 -11.85
CA THR A 165 -8.79 6.25 -11.80
C THR A 165 -8.25 6.00 -13.18
N HIS A 166 -6.96 6.24 -13.34
CA HIS A 166 -6.18 5.96 -14.54
C HIS A 166 -5.00 5.07 -14.18
N ILE A 167 -4.87 3.95 -14.88
CA ILE A 167 -3.71 3.06 -14.72
C ILE A 167 -2.58 3.59 -15.60
N VAL A 168 -1.41 3.75 -15.00
CA VAL A 168 -0.19 4.22 -15.67
C VAL A 168 0.81 3.07 -15.73
N HIS A 169 1.27 2.77 -16.92
CA HIS A 169 2.32 1.78 -17.15
C HIS A 169 3.69 2.47 -17.11
N GLY A 170 4.58 1.95 -16.27
CA GLY A 170 5.92 2.50 -16.07
C GLY A 170 6.05 3.40 -14.84
N LYS A 171 7.29 3.78 -14.54
CA LYS A 171 7.64 4.60 -13.37
C LYS A 171 7.73 6.08 -13.70
N LYS A 172 7.67 6.93 -12.68
CA LYS A 172 7.96 8.36 -12.80
C LYS A 172 9.47 8.60 -13.12
N PRO A 173 9.80 9.61 -13.95
CA PRO A 173 8.86 10.46 -14.70
C PRO A 173 8.30 9.73 -15.92
N ASN A 174 7.00 9.92 -16.21
CA ASN A 174 6.35 9.38 -17.39
C ASN A 174 5.69 10.51 -18.18
N ALA A 175 6.14 10.72 -19.43
CA ALA A 175 5.66 11.79 -20.31
C ALA A 175 4.29 11.49 -20.97
N GLU A 176 3.74 10.29 -20.77
CA GLU A 176 2.43 9.89 -21.30
C GLU A 176 1.27 10.24 -20.37
N VAL A 177 1.57 10.85 -19.20
CA VAL A 177 0.60 11.22 -18.14
C VAL A 177 0.44 12.73 -18.04
#